data_c6e202ff19be9b2e95d1d6fd5ccc4196
#
_entry.id   c6e202ff19be9b2e95d1d6fd5ccc4196
#
_cell.length_a   1.000
_cell.length_b   1.000
_cell.length_c   1.000
_cell.angle_alpha   90.00
_cell.angle_beta   90.00
_cell.angle_gamma   90.00
#
_symmetry.space_group_name_H-M   'P 1'
#
loop_
_entity.id
_entity.type
_entity.pdbx_description
1 polymer ?
#
loop_
_entity_poly.entity_id
_entity_poly.type
_entity_poly.pdbx_seq_one_letter_code
_entity_poly.pdbx_strand_id
1 'polypeptide(L)'
;VALSQSMAEPRTLPPRGTLTDFSEGGARPTRYEALECHLAHVPATAGVIASTGKSGRELFTLDDRDQHLYQVGSMGCSSGMALGVALNSDRKVIALDGDGAVLMKMGALARRT
;
A
#
# COMPACT_ATOMS: atom_id res chain seq x y z
N VAL A 1 -28.77 13.96 12.85
CA VAL A 1 -28.32 13.04 13.90
C VAL A 1 -27.27 13.78 14.73
N ALA A 2 -27.64 14.25 15.93
CA ALA A 2 -26.70 14.88 16.83
C ALA A 2 -25.86 13.75 17.47
N LEU A 3 -24.59 13.68 17.10
CA LEU A 3 -23.63 12.87 17.84
C LEU A 3 -23.39 13.59 19.16
N SER A 4 -23.96 13.05 20.24
CA SER A 4 -23.59 13.43 21.60
C SER A 4 -22.09 13.13 21.75
N GLN A 5 -21.27 14.16 21.73
CA GLN A 5 -19.89 14.05 22.18
C GLN A 5 -19.92 13.91 23.69
N SER A 6 -20.01 12.68 24.16
CA SER A 6 -19.56 12.39 25.49
C SER A 6 -18.07 12.74 25.54
N MET A 7 -17.75 13.83 26.21
CA MET A 7 -16.36 14.18 26.55
C MET A 7 -15.87 13.09 27.51
N ALA A 8 -15.45 11.97 26.98
CA ALA A 8 -14.71 11.00 27.76
C ALA A 8 -13.41 11.68 28.22
N GLU A 9 -13.13 11.59 29.51
CA GLU A 9 -11.86 12.06 30.04
C GLU A 9 -10.71 11.51 29.19
N PRO A 10 -9.67 12.33 28.92
CA PRO A 10 -8.54 11.89 28.15
C PRO A 10 -7.95 10.65 28.81
N ARG A 11 -8.12 9.49 28.17
CA ARG A 11 -7.46 8.27 28.58
C ARG A 11 -5.96 8.54 28.56
N THR A 12 -5.32 8.50 29.70
CA THR A 12 -3.87 8.40 29.77
C THR A 12 -3.49 7.12 29.03
N LEU A 13 -2.88 7.29 27.86
CA LEU A 13 -2.32 6.18 27.13
C LEU A 13 -1.32 5.47 28.06
N PRO A 14 -1.32 4.14 28.12
CA PRO A 14 -0.28 3.43 28.83
C PRO A 14 1.09 3.90 28.32
N PRO A 15 2.10 3.94 29.20
CA PRO A 15 3.45 4.30 28.74
C PRO A 15 3.78 3.44 27.54
N ARG A 16 4.30 4.06 26.48
CA ARG A 16 4.73 3.34 25.28
C ARG A 16 5.57 2.17 25.73
N GLY A 17 5.05 0.96 25.52
CA GLY A 17 5.84 -0.25 25.71
C GLY A 17 7.13 -0.07 24.92
N THR A 18 8.22 -0.62 25.43
CA THR A 18 9.51 -0.62 24.75
C THR A 18 9.26 -1.08 23.30
N LEU A 19 9.48 -0.19 22.34
CA LEU A 19 9.42 -0.58 20.93
C LEU A 19 10.41 -1.72 20.77
N THR A 20 9.93 -2.92 20.53
CA THR A 20 10.81 -4.03 20.19
C THR A 20 11.55 -3.60 18.92
N ASP A 21 12.85 -3.40 19.05
CA ASP A 21 13.68 -3.08 17.91
C ASP A 21 13.80 -4.35 17.06
N PHE A 22 13.11 -4.38 15.95
CA PHE A 22 13.19 -5.48 14.98
C PHE A 22 14.43 -5.33 14.07
N SER A 23 15.37 -4.44 14.40
CA SER A 23 16.59 -4.21 13.62
C SER A 23 17.65 -5.31 13.81
N GLU A 24 17.44 -6.26 14.71
CA GLU A 24 18.39 -7.34 14.96
C GLU A 24 18.61 -8.32 13.79
N GLY A 25 18.01 -8.09 12.63
CA GLY A 25 18.11 -8.94 11.45
C GLY A 25 18.97 -8.42 10.29
N GLY A 26 19.80 -7.39 10.51
CA GLY A 26 20.59 -6.77 9.45
C GLY A 26 19.94 -5.53 8.82
N ALA A 27 20.63 -4.86 7.91
CA ALA A 27 20.13 -3.67 7.23
C ALA A 27 18.88 -4.01 6.42
N ARG A 28 17.78 -3.30 6.67
CA ARG A 28 16.54 -3.44 5.87
C ARG A 28 16.80 -2.92 4.45
N PRO A 29 16.26 -3.59 3.41
CA PRO A 29 16.39 -3.08 2.06
C PRO A 29 15.72 -1.70 1.94
N THR A 30 16.27 -0.88 1.10
CA THR A 30 15.62 0.36 0.68
C THR A 30 14.34 0.04 -0.10
N ARG A 31 13.43 0.99 -0.21
CA ARG A 31 12.22 0.82 -1.05
C ARG A 31 12.59 0.52 -2.49
N TYR A 32 13.62 1.15 -3.03
CA TYR A 32 14.11 0.95 -4.39
C TYR A 32 14.56 -0.50 -4.61
N GLU A 33 15.40 -1.03 -3.73
CA GLU A 33 15.85 -2.43 -3.77
C GLU A 33 14.70 -3.42 -3.64
N ALA A 34 13.71 -3.11 -2.79
CA ALA A 34 12.51 -3.94 -2.64
C ALA A 34 11.66 -3.96 -3.93
N LEU A 35 11.53 -2.81 -4.60
CA LEU A 35 10.82 -2.71 -5.88
C LEU A 35 11.57 -3.41 -7.00
N GLU A 36 12.88 -3.32 -7.04
CA GLU A 36 13.71 -4.04 -8.01
C GLU A 36 13.55 -5.56 -7.85
N CYS A 37 13.63 -6.05 -6.62
CA CYS A 37 13.37 -7.45 -6.31
C CYS A 37 11.95 -7.87 -6.71
N HIS A 38 10.95 -7.02 -6.41
CA HIS A 38 9.56 -7.27 -6.79
C HIS A 38 9.40 -7.41 -8.31
N LEU A 39 9.96 -6.49 -9.08
CA LEU A 39 9.90 -6.50 -10.54
C LEU A 39 10.48 -7.77 -11.17
N ALA A 40 11.53 -8.31 -10.56
CA ALA A 40 12.14 -9.57 -11.02
C ALA A 40 11.18 -10.78 -10.89
N HIS A 41 10.18 -10.69 -10.01
CA HIS A 41 9.25 -11.78 -9.72
C HIS A 41 7.83 -11.55 -10.27
N VAL A 42 7.53 -10.36 -10.77
CA VAL A 42 6.20 -10.02 -11.32
C VAL A 42 6.07 -10.54 -12.74
N PRO A 43 5.10 -11.41 -13.02
CA PRO A 43 4.85 -11.89 -14.38
C PRO A 43 4.53 -10.72 -15.32
N ALA A 44 5.00 -10.80 -16.57
CA ALA A 44 4.72 -9.79 -17.59
C ALA A 44 3.22 -9.63 -17.89
N THR A 45 2.41 -10.62 -17.54
CA THR A 45 0.95 -10.60 -17.73
C THR A 45 0.20 -9.97 -16.55
N ALA A 46 0.86 -9.72 -15.43
CA ALA A 46 0.22 -9.15 -14.25
C ALA A 46 0.08 -7.63 -14.38
N GLY A 47 -1.10 -7.11 -14.08
CA GLY A 47 -1.29 -5.67 -13.93
C GLY A 47 -0.71 -5.17 -12.60
N VAL A 48 -0.03 -4.04 -12.60
CA VAL A 48 0.50 -3.42 -11.39
C VAL A 48 -0.07 -2.02 -11.24
N ILE A 49 -0.71 -1.77 -10.11
CA ILE A 49 -1.25 -0.44 -9.78
C ILE A 49 -0.45 0.13 -8.62
N ALA A 50 0.34 1.16 -8.92
CA ALA A 50 1.18 1.81 -7.93
C ALA A 50 0.48 3.04 -7.34
N SER A 51 0.48 3.12 -6.02
CA SER A 51 -0.05 4.27 -5.28
C SER A 51 0.75 5.54 -5.60
N THR A 52 0.07 6.68 -5.42
CA THR A 52 0.73 7.99 -5.55
C THR A 52 1.91 8.12 -4.59
N GLY A 53 2.93 8.85 -5.01
CA GLY A 53 4.10 9.17 -4.21
C GLY A 53 5.41 8.61 -4.75
N LYS A 54 6.35 8.35 -3.85
CA LYS A 54 7.71 7.93 -4.23
C LYS A 54 7.74 6.52 -4.83
N SER A 55 6.89 5.61 -4.34
CA SER A 55 6.87 4.21 -4.82
C SER A 55 6.54 4.12 -6.32
N GLY A 56 5.53 4.86 -6.78
CA GLY A 56 5.18 4.90 -8.21
C GLY A 56 6.29 5.52 -9.06
N ARG A 57 6.96 6.56 -8.56
CA ARG A 57 8.08 7.20 -9.30
C ARG A 57 9.30 6.29 -9.39
N GLU A 58 9.63 5.60 -8.32
CA GLU A 58 10.75 4.65 -8.33
C GLU A 58 10.44 3.44 -9.21
N LEU A 59 9.21 2.93 -9.18
CA LEU A 59 8.78 1.86 -10.08
C LEU A 59 8.91 2.27 -11.55
N PHE A 60 8.45 3.48 -11.89
CA PHE A 60 8.59 4.04 -13.24
C PHE A 60 10.06 4.15 -13.67
N THR A 61 10.92 4.60 -12.76
CA THR A 61 12.35 4.76 -13.04
C THR A 61 13.05 3.41 -13.23
N LEU A 62 12.62 2.38 -12.48
CA LEU A 62 13.19 1.04 -12.57
C LEU A 62 12.82 0.34 -13.88
N ASP A 63 11.52 0.32 -14.20
CA ASP A 63 11.03 -0.37 -15.39
C ASP A 63 9.57 0.06 -15.65
N ASP A 64 9.37 0.84 -16.69
CA ASP A 64 8.03 1.28 -17.11
C ASP A 64 7.43 0.26 -18.07
N ARG A 65 6.49 -0.52 -17.59
CA ARG A 65 5.81 -1.57 -18.38
C ARG A 65 4.40 -1.15 -18.74
N ASP A 66 3.91 -1.60 -19.89
CA ASP A 66 2.56 -1.31 -20.40
C ASP A 66 1.43 -1.71 -19.41
N GLN A 67 1.67 -2.70 -18.57
CA GLN A 67 0.73 -3.16 -17.55
C GLN A 67 0.82 -2.38 -16.22
N HIS A 68 1.65 -1.37 -16.12
CA HIS A 68 1.76 -0.51 -14.95
C HIS A 68 0.79 0.66 -15.03
N LEU A 69 0.05 0.89 -13.96
CA LEU A 69 -0.76 2.09 -13.76
C LEU A 69 -0.20 2.86 -12.56
N TYR A 70 0.19 4.09 -12.81
CA TYR A 70 0.71 4.99 -11.79
C TYR A 70 -0.41 5.94 -11.35
N GLN A 71 -0.89 5.77 -10.13
CA GLN A 71 -1.93 6.61 -9.60
C GLN A 71 -1.38 7.99 -9.23
N VAL A 72 -2.04 9.05 -9.70
CA VAL A 72 -1.72 10.44 -9.36
C VAL A 72 -2.81 10.99 -8.45
N GLY A 73 -2.49 11.27 -7.20
CA GLY A 73 -3.48 11.68 -6.20
C GLY A 73 -4.26 10.49 -5.62
N SER A 74 -5.35 10.78 -4.94
CA SER A 74 -6.25 9.77 -4.34
C SER A 74 -5.53 8.68 -3.55
N MET A 75 -4.61 9.07 -2.67
CA MET A 75 -3.84 8.15 -1.83
C MET A 75 -4.76 7.17 -1.09
N GLY A 76 -4.42 5.89 -1.12
CA GLY A 76 -5.21 4.81 -0.53
C GLY A 76 -6.27 4.19 -1.45
N CYS A 77 -6.41 4.66 -2.69
CA CYS A 77 -7.38 4.10 -3.64
C CYS A 77 -6.83 2.98 -4.54
N SER A 78 -5.52 2.77 -4.58
CA SER A 78 -4.87 1.78 -5.46
C SER A 78 -5.36 0.35 -5.21
N SER A 79 -5.54 -0.04 -3.96
CA SER A 79 -6.08 -1.35 -3.61
C SER A 79 -7.53 -1.55 -4.10
N GLY A 80 -8.36 -0.51 -4.00
CA GLY A 80 -9.74 -0.55 -4.53
C GLY A 80 -9.77 -0.62 -6.06
N MET A 81 -8.89 0.14 -6.73
CA MET A 81 -8.74 0.08 -8.19
C MET A 81 -8.24 -1.30 -8.64
N ALA A 82 -7.24 -1.84 -7.96
CA ALA A 82 -6.71 -3.17 -8.25
C ALA A 82 -7.79 -4.26 -8.11
N LEU A 83 -8.62 -4.16 -7.07
CA LEU A 83 -9.76 -5.06 -6.90
C LEU A 83 -10.74 -4.96 -8.07
N GLY A 84 -11.08 -3.74 -8.49
CA GLY A 84 -11.96 -3.51 -9.63
C GLY A 84 -11.41 -4.12 -10.92
N VAL A 85 -10.13 -3.96 -11.18
CA VAL A 85 -9.47 -4.57 -12.35
C VAL A 85 -9.45 -6.09 -12.24
N ALA A 86 -9.12 -6.63 -11.07
CA ALA A 86 -9.07 -8.08 -10.85
C ALA A 86 -10.44 -8.75 -11.01
N LEU A 87 -11.52 -8.07 -10.64
CA LEU A 87 -12.89 -8.59 -10.81
C LEU A 87 -13.36 -8.58 -12.27
N ASN A 88 -12.72 -7.79 -13.12
CA ASN A 88 -13.09 -7.61 -14.52
C ASN A 88 -12.02 -8.13 -15.50
N SER A 89 -11.05 -8.87 -15.03
CA SER A 89 -10.01 -9.47 -15.88
C SER A 89 -9.53 -10.79 -15.30
N ASP A 90 -9.08 -11.68 -16.16
CA ASP A 90 -8.47 -12.96 -15.76
C ASP A 90 -6.98 -12.81 -15.39
N ARG A 91 -6.50 -11.57 -15.33
CA ARG A 91 -5.09 -11.28 -15.01
C ARG A 91 -4.88 -11.18 -13.51
N LYS A 92 -3.75 -11.61 -13.06
CA LYS A 92 -3.27 -11.29 -11.71
C LYS A 92 -3.06 -9.78 -11.61
N VAL A 93 -3.55 -9.17 -10.56
CA VAL A 93 -3.40 -7.72 -10.32
C VAL A 93 -2.70 -7.51 -8.99
N ILE A 94 -1.74 -6.63 -8.98
CA ILE A 94 -0.91 -6.31 -7.81
C ILE A 94 -1.09 -4.82 -7.50
N ALA A 95 -1.49 -4.51 -6.27
CA ALA A 95 -1.49 -3.15 -5.77
C ALA A 95 -0.19 -2.90 -4.97
N LEU A 96 0.53 -1.84 -5.33
CA LEU A 96 1.69 -1.37 -4.60
C LEU A 96 1.31 -0.12 -3.80
N ASP A 97 1.08 -0.33 -2.52
CA ASP A 97 0.73 0.74 -1.58
C ASP A 97 1.84 0.97 -0.56
N GLY A 98 2.05 2.23 -0.19
CA GLY A 98 2.81 2.55 1.01
C GLY A 98 1.95 2.38 2.26
N ASP A 99 2.58 2.32 3.43
CA ASP A 99 1.94 2.19 4.74
C ASP A 99 0.85 3.25 4.97
N GLY A 100 1.13 4.52 4.69
CA GLY A 100 0.17 5.60 4.81
C GLY A 100 -1.03 5.44 3.87
N ALA A 101 -0.81 4.97 2.64
CA ALA A 101 -1.87 4.73 1.68
C ALA A 101 -2.81 3.61 2.15
N VAL A 102 -2.25 2.52 2.65
CA VAL A 102 -3.02 1.40 3.23
C VAL A 102 -3.86 1.87 4.40
N LEU A 103 -3.28 2.65 5.32
CA LEU A 103 -3.99 3.16 6.51
C LEU A 103 -5.14 4.10 6.14
N MET A 104 -5.00 4.90 5.08
CA MET A 104 -6.04 5.85 4.65
C MET A 104 -7.34 5.18 4.22
N LYS A 105 -7.28 3.98 3.63
CA LYS A 105 -8.45 3.24 3.17
C LYS A 105 -8.38 1.75 3.52
N MET A 106 -8.01 1.47 4.75
CA MET A 106 -7.83 0.13 5.29
C MET A 106 -9.08 -0.76 5.14
N GLY A 107 -10.28 -0.16 5.08
CA GLY A 107 -11.52 -0.89 4.82
C GLY A 107 -11.57 -1.60 3.47
N ALA A 108 -10.76 -1.17 2.49
CA ALA A 108 -10.66 -1.86 1.21
C ALA A 108 -10.07 -3.27 1.33
N LEU A 109 -9.23 -3.52 2.35
CA LEU A 109 -8.61 -4.82 2.62
C LEU A 109 -9.60 -5.84 3.22
N ALA A 110 -10.72 -5.37 3.78
CA ALA A 110 -11.73 -6.22 4.38
C ALA A 110 -12.66 -6.90 3.35
N ARG A 111 -12.60 -6.48 2.09
CA ARG A 111 -13.35 -7.11 1.01
C ARG A 111 -12.72 -8.43 0.63
N ARG A 112 -13.23 -9.50 1.20
CA ARG A 112 -12.98 -10.84 0.71
C ARG A 112 -13.89 -11.13 -0.47
N THR A 113 -13.32 -11.51 -1.54
CA THR A 113 -14.03 -12.17 -2.64
C THR A 113 -14.44 -13.56 -2.23
#